data_15e724e4271625253333c83b1b3a718b
#
_entry.id   15e724e4271625253333c83b1b3a718b
#
_cell.length_a   1.000
_cell.length_b   1.000
_cell.length_c   1.000
_cell.angle_alpha   90.00
_cell.angle_beta   90.00
_cell.angle_gamma   90.00
#
_symmetry.space_group_name_H-M   'P 1'
#
loop_
_entity.id
_entity.type
_entity.pdbx_description
1 polymer ?
#
loop_
_entity_poly.entity_id
_entity_poly.type
_entity_poly.pdbx_seq_one_letter_code
_entity_poly.pdbx_strand_id
1 'polypeptide(L)'
;MSKVNLVRLLAILGTLLLYFALSPYIHAQVTIAQISDTHIGLARAPHAADNLRKVVQMVNERNPDVVVVTGDIGERPSAWEEAREILKGLKAKVYYIPGNHDVHSDGPAKYRSVFGDDYYKFRIKYVTVYALDSQLLGNWDQFGAHQEPPMSPTIRKEGDEMLDWLAKEAKERDRDDRGQVVVAMQHVPDERDGGFPNDPKPYWVVNGEYQKREEEVLKKLGVHDILAGHWHDGRVFEAGGFRWHMAPATSWSTFGGKLGFALHTITPDGTVKTEFVFLN
;
A
#
# COMPACT_ATOMS: atom_id res chain seq x y z
N MET A 1 -62.07 -3.02 5.92
CA MET A 1 -60.85 -3.59 6.49
C MET A 1 -61.00 -3.62 8.02
N SER A 2 -60.78 -4.79 8.66
CA SER A 2 -60.89 -4.88 10.12
C SER A 2 -59.71 -4.16 10.78
N LYS A 3 -59.91 -3.60 11.99
CA LYS A 3 -58.85 -2.90 12.77
C LYS A 3 -57.60 -3.79 12.95
N VAL A 4 -57.76 -5.13 13.00
CA VAL A 4 -56.65 -6.11 13.07
C VAL A 4 -55.78 -6.13 11.82
N ASN A 5 -56.37 -5.96 10.63
CA ASN A 5 -55.62 -5.94 9.38
C ASN A 5 -54.81 -4.64 9.21
N LEU A 6 -55.31 -3.52 9.72
CA LEU A 6 -54.60 -2.24 9.68
C LEU A 6 -53.39 -2.23 10.61
N VAL A 7 -53.50 -2.81 11.83
CA VAL A 7 -52.37 -2.90 12.79
C VAL A 7 -51.30 -3.84 12.26
N ARG A 8 -51.64 -4.96 11.60
CA ARG A 8 -50.66 -5.85 10.96
C ARG A 8 -49.93 -5.19 9.80
N LEU A 9 -50.65 -4.43 8.99
CA LEU A 9 -50.06 -3.71 7.86
C LEU A 9 -49.06 -2.63 8.34
N LEU A 10 -49.40 -1.86 9.39
CA LEU A 10 -48.54 -0.86 10.00
C LEU A 10 -47.31 -1.47 10.69
N ALA A 11 -47.44 -2.67 11.32
CA ALA A 11 -46.29 -3.37 11.88
C ALA A 11 -45.33 -3.89 10.80
N ILE A 12 -45.84 -4.40 9.68
CA ILE A 12 -45.01 -4.88 8.56
C ILE A 12 -44.29 -3.70 7.88
N LEU A 13 -44.99 -2.55 7.67
CA LEU A 13 -44.38 -1.34 7.14
C LEU A 13 -43.31 -0.76 8.07
N GLY A 14 -43.56 -0.78 9.39
CA GLY A 14 -42.61 -0.35 10.41
C GLY A 14 -41.33 -1.18 10.44
N THR A 15 -41.46 -2.53 10.34
CA THR A 15 -40.31 -3.44 10.27
C THR A 15 -39.53 -3.32 8.96
N LEU A 16 -40.21 -3.13 7.83
CA LEU A 16 -39.54 -2.86 6.53
C LEU A 16 -38.80 -1.52 6.54
N LEU A 17 -39.38 -0.47 7.09
CA LEU A 17 -38.72 0.84 7.23
C LEU A 17 -37.50 0.78 8.17
N LEU A 18 -37.56 0.02 9.26
CA LEU A 18 -36.42 -0.20 10.15
C LEU A 18 -35.30 -1.01 9.46
N TYR A 19 -35.66 -2.00 8.66
CA TYR A 19 -34.71 -2.82 7.90
C TYR A 19 -34.00 -1.98 6.81
N PHE A 20 -34.71 -1.07 6.13
CA PHE A 20 -34.12 -0.13 5.19
C PHE A 20 -33.31 0.99 5.86
N ALA A 21 -33.64 1.40 7.07
CA ALA A 21 -32.89 2.40 7.82
C ALA A 21 -31.56 1.87 8.40
N LEU A 22 -31.46 0.55 8.64
CA LEU A 22 -30.24 -0.12 9.13
C LEU A 22 -29.36 -0.66 7.99
N SER A 23 -29.86 -0.68 6.74
CA SER A 23 -29.18 -1.24 5.59
C SER A 23 -28.09 -0.35 4.94
N PRO A 24 -28.06 0.99 5.08
CA PRO A 24 -27.05 1.78 4.39
C PRO A 24 -25.62 1.67 4.97
N TYR A 25 -25.44 1.12 6.16
CA TYR A 25 -24.10 0.99 6.76
C TYR A 25 -23.32 -0.26 6.36
N ILE A 26 -23.98 -1.25 5.73
CA ILE A 26 -23.35 -2.52 5.36
C ILE A 26 -22.55 -2.43 4.05
N HIS A 27 -22.73 -1.39 3.25
CA HIS A 27 -22.12 -1.27 1.92
C HIS A 27 -21.04 -0.17 1.78
N ALA A 28 -20.53 0.36 2.89
CA ALA A 28 -19.61 1.49 2.86
C ALA A 28 -18.13 1.11 3.04
N GLN A 29 -17.78 -0.18 3.03
CA GLN A 29 -16.38 -0.58 3.14
C GLN A 29 -15.62 -0.33 1.83
N VAL A 30 -14.33 0.02 1.96
CA VAL A 30 -13.38 0.05 0.87
C VAL A 30 -12.44 -1.15 1.03
N THR A 31 -12.23 -1.89 -0.06
CA THR A 31 -11.30 -3.02 -0.08
C THR A 31 -10.13 -2.73 -1.02
N ILE A 32 -8.90 -2.87 -0.50
CA ILE A 32 -7.66 -2.69 -1.24
C ILE A 32 -6.89 -3.99 -1.21
N ALA A 33 -6.59 -4.58 -2.36
CA ALA A 33 -5.62 -5.66 -2.44
C ALA A 33 -4.21 -5.07 -2.64
N GLN A 34 -3.27 -5.46 -1.81
CA GLN A 34 -1.87 -5.04 -1.88
C GLN A 34 -1.01 -6.20 -2.36
N ILE A 35 -0.41 -6.04 -3.53
CA ILE A 35 0.60 -6.93 -4.11
C ILE A 35 1.95 -6.26 -3.92
N SER A 36 2.98 -7.00 -3.51
CA SER A 36 4.31 -6.44 -3.29
C SER A 36 5.40 -7.42 -3.68
N ASP A 37 6.59 -6.90 -3.96
CA ASP A 37 7.81 -7.69 -4.10
C ASP A 37 7.65 -8.83 -5.10
N THR A 38 7.21 -8.48 -6.30
CA THR A 38 6.96 -9.47 -7.36
C THR A 38 8.24 -9.98 -8.01
N HIS A 39 9.32 -9.18 -8.01
CA HIS A 39 10.67 -9.52 -8.45
C HIS A 39 10.74 -10.36 -9.73
N ILE A 40 9.93 -10.04 -10.73
CA ILE A 40 9.98 -10.72 -12.02
C ILE A 40 11.40 -10.59 -12.61
N GLY A 41 11.96 -11.71 -12.99
CA GLY A 41 13.32 -11.76 -13.58
C GLY A 41 14.46 -11.92 -12.57
N LEU A 42 14.18 -12.01 -11.27
CA LEU A 42 15.17 -12.32 -10.24
C LEU A 42 15.56 -13.81 -10.31
N ALA A 43 16.85 -14.09 -10.43
CA ALA A 43 17.35 -15.47 -10.61
C ALA A 43 16.98 -16.41 -9.44
N ARG A 44 16.97 -15.90 -8.20
CA ARG A 44 16.57 -16.66 -7.00
C ARG A 44 15.07 -16.86 -6.84
N ALA A 45 14.24 -16.22 -7.68
CA ALA A 45 12.79 -16.33 -7.69
C ALA A 45 12.27 -16.83 -9.06
N PRO A 46 12.65 -18.04 -9.50
CA PRO A 46 12.34 -18.51 -10.85
C PRO A 46 10.84 -18.69 -11.12
N HIS A 47 10.02 -18.79 -10.07
CA HIS A 47 8.58 -18.94 -10.14
C HIS A 47 7.80 -17.63 -9.94
N ALA A 48 8.48 -16.48 -9.88
CA ALA A 48 7.86 -15.18 -9.61
C ALA A 48 6.68 -14.85 -10.53
N ALA A 49 6.84 -15.06 -11.85
CA ALA A 49 5.77 -14.81 -12.82
C ALA A 49 4.57 -15.74 -12.63
N ASP A 50 4.78 -17.02 -12.34
CA ASP A 50 3.70 -17.98 -12.11
C ASP A 50 2.96 -17.68 -10.80
N ASN A 51 3.70 -17.30 -9.76
CA ASN A 51 3.12 -16.86 -8.50
C ASN A 51 2.26 -15.61 -8.70
N LEU A 52 2.74 -14.62 -9.45
CA LEU A 52 1.98 -13.41 -9.74
C LEU A 52 0.69 -13.73 -10.53
N ARG A 53 0.73 -14.65 -11.51
CA ARG A 53 -0.49 -15.10 -12.21
C ARG A 53 -1.51 -15.71 -11.27
N LYS A 54 -1.07 -16.54 -10.31
CA LYS A 54 -1.94 -17.11 -9.26
C LYS A 54 -2.52 -16.01 -8.37
N VAL A 55 -1.68 -15.06 -7.93
CA VAL A 55 -2.13 -13.91 -7.12
C VAL A 55 -3.20 -13.11 -7.86
N VAL A 56 -3.01 -12.82 -9.15
CA VAL A 56 -4.02 -12.13 -9.98
C VAL A 56 -5.36 -12.85 -9.98
N GLN A 57 -5.38 -14.18 -10.10
CA GLN A 57 -6.60 -14.98 -10.02
C GLN A 57 -7.26 -14.86 -8.65
N MET A 58 -6.48 -15.05 -7.58
CA MET A 58 -6.98 -14.99 -6.19
C MET A 58 -7.50 -13.59 -5.83
N VAL A 59 -6.83 -12.53 -6.28
CA VAL A 59 -7.27 -11.13 -6.10
C VAL A 59 -8.61 -10.90 -6.83
N ASN A 60 -8.76 -11.40 -8.06
CA ASN A 60 -10.00 -11.28 -8.81
C ASN A 60 -11.18 -12.02 -8.15
N GLU A 61 -10.93 -13.12 -7.43
CA GLU A 61 -11.92 -13.84 -6.64
C GLU A 61 -12.37 -13.03 -5.40
N ARG A 62 -11.48 -12.24 -4.82
CA ARG A 62 -11.77 -11.34 -3.69
C ARG A 62 -12.49 -10.06 -4.12
N ASN A 63 -12.46 -9.73 -5.41
CA ASN A 63 -13.12 -8.58 -6.02
C ASN A 63 -12.92 -7.26 -5.25
N PRO A 64 -11.66 -6.81 -5.03
CA PRO A 64 -11.38 -5.58 -4.31
C PRO A 64 -11.82 -4.34 -5.12
N ASP A 65 -12.03 -3.22 -4.43
CA ASP A 65 -12.34 -1.94 -5.08
C ASP A 65 -11.16 -1.44 -5.94
N VAL A 66 -9.92 -1.66 -5.46
CA VAL A 66 -8.67 -1.35 -6.18
C VAL A 66 -7.56 -2.31 -5.80
N VAL A 67 -6.51 -2.32 -6.61
CA VAL A 67 -5.25 -3.00 -6.32
C VAL A 67 -4.14 -1.96 -6.22
N VAL A 68 -3.24 -2.12 -5.25
CA VAL A 68 -2.00 -1.38 -5.15
C VAL A 68 -0.81 -2.33 -5.30
N VAL A 69 0.21 -1.90 -6.03
CA VAL A 69 1.48 -2.63 -6.16
C VAL A 69 2.55 -1.80 -5.48
N THR A 70 3.05 -2.30 -4.34
CA THR A 70 3.95 -1.56 -3.47
C THR A 70 5.42 -1.88 -3.71
N GLY A 71 5.84 -1.81 -4.98
CA GLY A 71 7.24 -1.83 -5.37
C GLY A 71 7.87 -3.21 -5.57
N ASP A 72 9.12 -3.20 -5.99
CA ASP A 72 9.94 -4.33 -6.38
C ASP A 72 9.25 -5.21 -7.42
N ILE A 73 8.81 -4.53 -8.51
CA ILE A 73 7.99 -5.13 -9.57
C ILE A 73 8.84 -6.08 -10.42
N GLY A 74 10.04 -5.66 -10.78
CA GLY A 74 10.94 -6.49 -11.58
C GLY A 74 12.35 -5.95 -11.68
N GLU A 75 13.29 -6.83 -11.98
CA GLU A 75 14.73 -6.56 -11.93
C GLU A 75 15.26 -5.75 -13.13
N ARG A 76 14.44 -5.53 -14.16
CA ARG A 76 14.82 -4.85 -15.40
C ARG A 76 13.58 -4.46 -16.20
N PRO A 77 13.69 -3.53 -17.16
CA PRO A 77 12.54 -3.07 -17.95
C PRO A 77 11.74 -4.14 -18.68
N SER A 78 12.41 -5.18 -19.21
CA SER A 78 11.69 -6.32 -19.84
C SER A 78 10.88 -7.13 -18.83
N ALA A 79 11.34 -7.20 -17.58
CA ALA A 79 10.60 -7.84 -16.50
C ALA A 79 9.41 -6.98 -16.04
N TRP A 80 9.51 -5.65 -16.10
CA TRP A 80 8.37 -4.76 -15.87
C TRP A 80 7.27 -4.94 -16.91
N GLU A 81 7.64 -5.11 -18.17
CA GLU A 81 6.68 -5.39 -19.25
C GLU A 81 5.96 -6.72 -18.98
N GLU A 82 6.68 -7.78 -18.60
CA GLU A 82 6.08 -9.06 -18.23
C GLU A 82 5.15 -8.92 -17.03
N ALA A 83 5.59 -8.25 -15.95
CA ALA A 83 4.76 -8.00 -14.78
C ALA A 83 3.48 -7.26 -15.14
N ARG A 84 3.57 -6.19 -15.95
CA ARG A 84 2.40 -5.42 -16.41
C ARG A 84 1.43 -6.26 -17.23
N GLU A 85 1.93 -7.10 -18.14
CA GLU A 85 1.06 -8.00 -18.92
C GLU A 85 0.28 -8.97 -18.01
N ILE A 86 0.95 -9.52 -16.97
CA ILE A 86 0.26 -10.37 -15.99
C ILE A 86 -0.78 -9.56 -15.20
N LEU A 87 -0.41 -8.36 -14.72
CA LEU A 87 -1.27 -7.50 -13.92
C LEU A 87 -2.47 -6.93 -14.70
N LYS A 88 -2.41 -6.85 -16.05
CA LYS A 88 -3.59 -6.55 -16.90
C LYS A 88 -4.75 -7.55 -16.72
N GLY A 89 -4.46 -8.73 -16.18
CA GLY A 89 -5.48 -9.72 -15.82
C GLY A 89 -6.34 -9.33 -14.61
N LEU A 90 -5.97 -8.29 -13.86
CA LEU A 90 -6.75 -7.75 -12.74
C LEU A 90 -7.98 -7.01 -13.26
N LYS A 91 -9.13 -7.24 -12.62
CA LYS A 91 -10.41 -6.58 -12.95
C LYS A 91 -10.50 -5.18 -12.32
N ALA A 92 -9.92 -5.01 -11.13
CA ALA A 92 -9.87 -3.74 -10.44
C ALA A 92 -8.76 -2.84 -10.99
N LYS A 93 -8.92 -1.52 -10.81
CA LYS A 93 -7.88 -0.55 -11.20
C LYS A 93 -6.63 -0.76 -10.35
N VAL A 94 -5.47 -0.70 -11.01
CA VAL A 94 -4.15 -0.91 -10.37
C VAL A 94 -3.42 0.42 -10.25
N TYR A 95 -2.82 0.65 -9.08
CA TYR A 95 -1.94 1.77 -8.78
C TYR A 95 -0.56 1.24 -8.38
N TYR A 96 0.50 1.92 -8.76
CA TYR A 96 1.88 1.46 -8.62
C TYR A 96 2.73 2.48 -7.89
N ILE A 97 3.66 2.02 -7.06
CA ILE A 97 4.81 2.79 -6.59
C ILE A 97 6.08 1.97 -6.82
N PRO A 98 7.26 2.61 -6.95
CA PRO A 98 8.50 1.88 -7.12
C PRO A 98 9.01 1.29 -5.81
N GLY A 99 9.79 0.20 -5.93
CA GLY A 99 10.67 -0.30 -4.90
C GLY A 99 12.13 -0.10 -5.28
N ASN A 100 13.06 -0.51 -4.41
CA ASN A 100 14.48 -0.28 -4.64
C ASN A 100 15.04 -1.08 -5.83
N HIS A 101 14.44 -2.22 -6.19
CA HIS A 101 14.78 -2.95 -7.41
C HIS A 101 14.22 -2.33 -8.68
N ASP A 102 13.30 -1.39 -8.60
CA ASP A 102 12.75 -0.68 -9.75
C ASP A 102 13.49 0.62 -10.08
N VAL A 103 14.18 1.23 -9.12
CA VAL A 103 14.79 2.55 -9.27
C VAL A 103 16.32 2.46 -9.39
N HIS A 104 16.96 1.66 -8.54
CA HIS A 104 18.43 1.58 -8.43
C HIS A 104 19.10 2.97 -8.39
N SER A 105 20.39 3.03 -8.69
CA SER A 105 21.17 4.27 -8.73
C SER A 105 20.79 5.25 -9.85
N ASP A 106 20.05 4.78 -10.86
CA ASP A 106 19.66 5.59 -12.03
C ASP A 106 18.51 6.56 -11.74
N GLY A 107 17.89 6.43 -10.56
CA GLY A 107 16.75 7.23 -10.14
C GLY A 107 15.44 6.85 -10.86
N PRO A 108 14.33 7.53 -10.52
CA PRO A 108 12.98 7.11 -10.90
C PRO A 108 12.59 7.43 -12.35
N ALA A 109 13.42 8.14 -13.13
CA ALA A 109 13.06 8.60 -14.48
C ALA A 109 12.64 7.47 -15.41
N LYS A 110 13.32 6.31 -15.35
CA LYS A 110 12.99 5.15 -16.18
C LYS A 110 11.70 4.47 -15.69
N TYR A 111 11.52 4.36 -14.38
CA TYR A 111 10.26 3.88 -13.79
C TYR A 111 9.09 4.75 -14.25
N ARG A 112 9.22 6.09 -14.14
CA ARG A 112 8.19 7.06 -14.56
C ARG A 112 7.81 6.91 -16.03
N SER A 113 8.76 6.59 -16.91
CA SER A 113 8.48 6.37 -18.34
C SER A 113 7.59 5.15 -18.63
N VAL A 114 7.50 4.19 -17.69
CA VAL A 114 6.76 2.94 -17.85
C VAL A 114 5.46 2.93 -17.05
N PHE A 115 5.52 3.40 -15.79
CA PHE A 115 4.41 3.31 -14.84
C PHE A 115 3.70 4.66 -14.59
N GLY A 116 4.27 5.78 -15.03
CA GLY A 116 3.79 7.14 -14.73
C GLY A 116 4.42 7.69 -13.45
N ASP A 117 3.72 8.63 -12.81
CA ASP A 117 4.19 9.30 -11.60
C ASP A 117 4.55 8.27 -10.52
N ASP A 118 5.64 8.51 -9.81
CA ASP A 118 6.18 7.66 -8.75
C ASP A 118 5.66 8.06 -7.36
N TYR A 119 5.19 9.31 -7.21
CA TYR A 119 4.40 9.74 -6.06
C TYR A 119 3.20 10.58 -6.47
N TYR A 120 2.06 10.32 -5.87
CA TYR A 120 0.78 10.95 -6.20
C TYR A 120 -0.27 10.64 -5.13
N LYS A 121 -1.48 11.20 -5.26
CA LYS A 121 -2.65 10.79 -4.49
C LYS A 121 -3.76 10.30 -5.39
N PHE A 122 -4.57 9.39 -4.86
CA PHE A 122 -5.82 8.97 -5.50
C PHE A 122 -6.91 8.74 -4.45
N ARG A 123 -8.15 8.70 -4.91
CA ARG A 123 -9.31 8.57 -4.04
C ARG A 123 -10.19 7.39 -4.44
N ILE A 124 -10.67 6.67 -3.43
CA ILE A 124 -11.64 5.60 -3.57
C ILE A 124 -12.75 5.85 -2.55
N LYS A 125 -13.96 6.22 -3.02
CA LYS A 125 -15.09 6.56 -2.13
C LYS A 125 -14.65 7.64 -1.11
N TYR A 126 -14.61 7.29 0.17
CA TYR A 126 -14.19 8.16 1.29
C TYR A 126 -12.73 7.96 1.73
N VAL A 127 -11.95 7.12 1.04
CA VAL A 127 -10.54 6.87 1.34
C VAL A 127 -9.66 7.65 0.37
N THR A 128 -8.76 8.45 0.89
CA THR A 128 -7.65 9.06 0.14
C THR A 128 -6.37 8.28 0.43
N VAL A 129 -5.67 7.86 -0.62
CA VAL A 129 -4.39 7.15 -0.53
C VAL A 129 -3.30 8.07 -1.06
N TYR A 130 -2.27 8.32 -0.24
CA TYR A 130 -1.03 8.96 -0.65
C TYR A 130 -0.02 7.87 -1.04
N ALA A 131 0.32 7.84 -2.31
CA ALA A 131 1.33 6.95 -2.88
C ALA A 131 2.68 7.68 -2.88
N LEU A 132 3.68 7.10 -2.21
CA LEU A 132 4.97 7.74 -1.95
C LEU A 132 6.10 6.92 -2.56
N ASP A 133 7.11 7.61 -3.08
CA ASP A 133 8.35 7.00 -3.52
C ASP A 133 9.40 7.05 -2.42
N SER A 134 9.45 6.01 -1.59
CA SER A 134 10.45 5.88 -0.53
C SER A 134 11.89 5.80 -1.07
N GLN A 135 12.09 5.55 -2.38
CA GLN A 135 13.40 5.53 -3.00
C GLN A 135 14.05 6.92 -3.09
N LEU A 136 13.23 7.96 -2.97
CA LEU A 136 13.68 9.35 -2.87
C LEU A 136 14.15 9.76 -1.45
N LEU A 137 13.94 8.89 -0.46
CA LEU A 137 14.20 9.17 0.96
C LEU A 137 15.42 8.43 1.52
N GLY A 138 16.17 7.72 0.70
CA GLY A 138 17.35 6.96 1.13
C GLY A 138 18.12 6.37 -0.05
N ASN A 139 19.07 5.50 0.27
CA ASN A 139 19.84 4.76 -0.71
C ASN A 139 19.92 3.28 -0.33
N TRP A 140 19.24 2.43 -1.09
CA TRP A 140 19.13 0.99 -0.85
C TRP A 140 19.96 0.13 -1.79
N ASP A 141 20.84 0.70 -2.61
CA ASP A 141 21.66 -0.03 -3.58
C ASP A 141 22.69 -0.97 -2.93
N GLN A 142 23.02 -0.75 -1.66
CA GLN A 142 24.06 -1.48 -0.95
C GLN A 142 23.52 -2.25 0.26
N PHE A 143 22.85 -3.36 0.01
CA PHE A 143 22.30 -4.23 1.06
C PHE A 143 23.31 -4.60 2.18
N GLY A 144 24.59 -4.77 1.84
CA GLY A 144 25.64 -5.13 2.79
C GLY A 144 26.22 -3.98 3.60
N ALA A 145 25.84 -2.71 3.34
CA ALA A 145 26.40 -1.55 4.00
C ALA A 145 26.01 -1.50 5.50
N HIS A 146 26.97 -1.15 6.36
CA HIS A 146 26.72 -0.89 7.79
C HIS A 146 26.27 0.55 8.06
N GLN A 147 26.47 1.44 7.10
CA GLN A 147 26.03 2.82 7.13
C GLN A 147 25.28 3.10 5.83
N GLU A 148 24.29 3.98 5.90
CA GLU A 148 23.54 4.37 4.72
C GLU A 148 24.48 5.02 3.70
N PRO A 149 24.52 4.50 2.44
CA PRO A 149 25.31 5.14 1.39
C PRO A 149 24.77 6.54 1.08
N PRO A 150 25.64 7.47 0.67
CA PRO A 150 25.19 8.82 0.37
C PRO A 150 24.20 8.83 -0.79
N MET A 151 23.13 9.59 -0.65
CA MET A 151 22.18 9.86 -1.72
C MET A 151 22.80 10.80 -2.77
N SER A 152 22.47 10.60 -4.04
CA SER A 152 22.85 11.54 -5.08
C SER A 152 22.16 12.91 -4.86
N PRO A 153 22.76 14.03 -5.29
CA PRO A 153 22.12 15.35 -5.20
C PRO A 153 20.76 15.41 -5.89
N THR A 154 20.59 14.67 -6.98
CA THR A 154 19.31 14.61 -7.73
C THR A 154 18.23 13.92 -6.90
N ILE A 155 18.51 12.74 -6.33
CA ILE A 155 17.56 12.01 -5.49
C ILE A 155 17.19 12.83 -4.26
N ARG A 156 18.18 13.45 -3.61
CA ARG A 156 17.95 14.35 -2.46
C ARG A 156 16.98 15.48 -2.81
N LYS A 157 17.19 16.15 -3.96
CA LYS A 157 16.33 17.23 -4.42
C LYS A 157 14.88 16.73 -4.65
N GLU A 158 14.72 15.60 -5.34
CA GLU A 158 13.41 15.03 -5.62
C GLU A 158 12.70 14.56 -4.34
N GLY A 159 13.43 14.02 -3.35
CA GLY A 159 12.89 13.70 -2.03
C GLY A 159 12.39 14.94 -1.27
N ASP A 160 13.14 16.04 -1.32
CA ASP A 160 12.70 17.33 -0.77
C ASP A 160 11.43 17.82 -1.46
N GLU A 161 11.35 17.74 -2.80
CA GLU A 161 10.16 18.12 -3.59
C GLU A 161 8.94 17.27 -3.24
N MET A 162 9.09 15.97 -3.04
CA MET A 162 8.00 15.08 -2.60
C MET A 162 7.50 15.46 -1.20
N LEU A 163 8.40 15.70 -0.24
CA LEU A 163 8.02 16.09 1.12
C LEU A 163 7.38 17.48 1.16
N ASP A 164 7.83 18.42 0.32
CA ASP A 164 7.21 19.74 0.16
C ASP A 164 5.80 19.65 -0.42
N TRP A 165 5.59 18.74 -1.40
CA TRP A 165 4.28 18.45 -1.94
C TRP A 165 3.35 17.90 -0.83
N LEU A 166 3.79 16.91 -0.04
CA LEU A 166 3.03 16.38 1.08
C LEU A 166 2.68 17.46 2.11
N ALA A 167 3.63 18.34 2.43
CA ALA A 167 3.41 19.45 3.35
C ALA A 167 2.35 20.45 2.83
N LYS A 168 2.31 20.68 1.51
CA LYS A 168 1.26 21.46 0.86
C LYS A 168 -0.09 20.77 0.97
N GLU A 169 -0.16 19.48 0.65
CA GLU A 169 -1.36 18.66 0.79
C GLU A 169 -1.94 18.71 2.21
N ALA A 170 -1.07 18.60 3.23
CA ALA A 170 -1.48 18.69 4.62
C ALA A 170 -2.14 20.04 4.98
N LYS A 171 -1.61 21.15 4.44
CA LYS A 171 -2.19 22.49 4.63
C LYS A 171 -3.53 22.69 3.92
N GLU A 172 -3.68 22.10 2.73
CA GLU A 172 -4.90 22.22 1.93
C GLU A 172 -6.02 21.35 2.49
N ARG A 173 -5.70 20.17 3.03
CA ARG A 173 -6.66 19.23 3.57
C ARG A 173 -7.47 19.75 4.75
N ASP A 174 -6.90 20.56 5.62
CA ASP A 174 -7.60 21.16 6.79
C ASP A 174 -8.86 21.96 6.39
N ARG A 175 -9.02 22.29 5.10
CA ARG A 175 -10.13 23.11 4.60
C ARG A 175 -11.32 22.32 4.07
N ASP A 176 -11.09 21.15 3.43
CA ASP A 176 -12.11 20.49 2.60
C ASP A 176 -12.49 19.05 3.00
N ASP A 177 -11.73 18.35 3.84
CA ASP A 177 -11.80 16.89 3.95
C ASP A 177 -12.21 16.33 5.32
N ARG A 178 -13.09 17.00 6.05
CA ARG A 178 -13.62 16.45 7.32
C ARG A 178 -14.41 15.15 7.05
N GLY A 179 -13.95 14.03 7.62
CA GLY A 179 -14.61 12.73 7.53
C GLY A 179 -14.04 11.77 6.48
N GLN A 180 -12.89 12.10 5.86
CA GLN A 180 -12.19 11.17 4.99
C GLN A 180 -11.12 10.38 5.74
N VAL A 181 -11.05 9.09 5.45
CA VAL A 181 -9.97 8.20 5.91
C VAL A 181 -8.75 8.43 5.01
N VAL A 182 -7.58 8.54 5.62
CA VAL A 182 -6.32 8.73 4.90
C VAL A 182 -5.38 7.57 5.20
N VAL A 183 -4.86 6.99 4.13
CA VAL A 183 -3.88 5.90 4.15
C VAL A 183 -2.68 6.34 3.31
N ALA A 184 -1.49 5.98 3.71
CA ALA A 184 -0.30 6.09 2.85
C ALA A 184 0.11 4.71 2.31
N MET A 185 0.83 4.69 1.20
CA MET A 185 1.54 3.51 0.72
C MET A 185 2.94 3.90 0.26
N GLN A 186 3.93 3.12 0.65
CA GLN A 186 5.33 3.23 0.27
C GLN A 186 5.98 1.85 0.21
N HIS A 187 7.18 1.74 -0.36
CA HIS A 187 7.84 0.44 -0.42
C HIS A 187 8.64 0.15 0.85
N VAL A 188 9.61 0.98 1.19
CA VAL A 188 10.45 0.83 2.37
C VAL A 188 9.76 1.48 3.57
N PRO A 189 9.56 0.79 4.69
CA PRO A 189 8.96 1.38 5.88
C PRO A 189 9.94 2.32 6.62
N ASP A 190 9.42 3.23 7.45
CA ASP A 190 10.24 4.13 8.25
C ASP A 190 10.73 3.48 9.55
N GLU A 191 9.99 2.50 10.04
CA GLU A 191 10.17 1.93 11.36
C GLU A 191 10.33 0.42 11.31
N ARG A 192 11.01 -0.13 12.30
CA ARG A 192 11.15 -1.57 12.51
C ARG A 192 10.14 -2.08 13.52
N ASP A 193 9.59 -3.24 13.24
CA ASP A 193 8.88 -4.04 14.22
C ASP A 193 9.84 -4.50 15.32
N GLY A 194 9.40 -4.48 16.57
CA GLY A 194 10.17 -5.01 17.72
C GLY A 194 10.53 -6.50 17.58
N GLY A 195 9.82 -7.26 16.74
CA GLY A 195 10.13 -8.64 16.36
C GLY A 195 10.98 -8.78 15.09
N PHE A 196 11.36 -7.67 14.44
CA PHE A 196 12.22 -7.70 13.28
C PHE A 196 13.61 -8.28 13.66
N PRO A 197 14.24 -9.11 12.81
CA PRO A 197 15.57 -9.63 13.08
C PRO A 197 16.53 -8.51 13.45
N ASN A 198 17.39 -8.77 14.45
CA ASN A 198 18.38 -7.82 14.90
C ASN A 198 19.49 -7.62 13.85
N ASP A 199 19.14 -6.95 12.78
CA ASP A 199 20.02 -6.56 11.69
C ASP A 199 20.10 -5.02 11.65
N PRO A 200 21.23 -4.42 12.06
CA PRO A 200 21.37 -2.97 12.17
C PRO A 200 21.51 -2.25 10.82
N LYS A 201 21.48 -2.97 9.70
CA LYS A 201 21.68 -2.36 8.38
C LYS A 201 20.63 -1.28 8.10
N PRO A 202 21.05 -0.12 7.60
CA PRO A 202 20.14 0.95 7.21
C PRO A 202 19.22 0.57 6.05
N TYR A 203 19.54 -0.50 5.33
CA TYR A 203 18.77 -1.03 4.21
C TYR A 203 17.28 -1.28 4.50
N TRP A 204 16.92 -1.61 5.74
CA TRP A 204 15.60 -2.11 6.07
C TRP A 204 14.53 -1.05 6.29
N VAL A 205 14.94 0.21 6.51
CA VAL A 205 14.01 1.31 6.84
C VAL A 205 14.52 2.64 6.29
N VAL A 206 13.62 3.58 6.08
CA VAL A 206 14.00 4.98 5.87
C VAL A 206 14.69 5.50 7.12
N ASN A 207 15.76 6.26 6.98
CA ASN A 207 16.62 6.66 8.11
C ASN A 207 16.76 8.18 8.23
N GLY A 208 17.26 8.58 9.43
CA GLY A 208 17.79 9.91 9.67
C GLY A 208 16.79 11.04 9.57
N GLU A 209 17.13 12.07 8.82
CA GLU A 209 16.32 13.27 8.71
C GLU A 209 15.05 13.05 7.85
N TYR A 210 15.12 12.19 6.82
CA TYR A 210 14.00 11.91 5.95
C TYR A 210 12.89 11.15 6.67
N GLN A 211 13.21 10.14 7.47
CA GLN A 211 12.27 9.47 8.35
C GLN A 211 11.47 10.47 9.20
N LYS A 212 12.16 11.35 9.90
CA LYS A 212 11.51 12.33 10.80
C LYS A 212 10.61 13.31 10.03
N ARG A 213 11.09 13.81 8.89
CA ARG A 213 10.35 14.76 8.06
C ARG A 213 9.10 14.12 7.46
N GLU A 214 9.22 12.90 6.98
CA GLU A 214 8.10 12.13 6.42
C GLU A 214 7.05 11.86 7.50
N GLU A 215 7.44 11.31 8.63
CA GLU A 215 6.54 11.05 9.76
C GLU A 215 5.81 12.31 10.23
N GLU A 216 6.50 13.46 10.34
CA GLU A 216 5.87 14.72 10.73
C GLU A 216 4.79 15.17 9.75
N VAL A 217 5.04 15.01 8.45
CA VAL A 217 4.08 15.42 7.42
C VAL A 217 2.92 14.45 7.35
N LEU A 218 3.16 13.14 7.43
CA LEU A 218 2.11 12.12 7.45
C LEU A 218 1.18 12.26 8.66
N LYS A 219 1.72 12.58 9.83
CA LYS A 219 0.92 12.92 11.03
C LYS A 219 0.02 14.14 10.80
N LYS A 220 0.55 15.19 10.15
CA LYS A 220 -0.24 16.39 9.79
C LYS A 220 -1.33 16.10 8.76
N LEU A 221 -1.08 15.15 7.85
CA LEU A 221 -2.09 14.63 6.91
C LEU A 221 -3.16 13.77 7.59
N GLY A 222 -2.95 13.35 8.84
CA GLY A 222 -3.84 12.45 9.57
C GLY A 222 -3.76 11.01 9.08
N VAL A 223 -2.60 10.60 8.55
CA VAL A 223 -2.31 9.19 8.25
C VAL A 223 -2.13 8.46 9.57
N HIS A 224 -2.77 7.30 9.68
CA HIS A 224 -2.61 6.36 10.79
C HIS A 224 -2.15 4.99 10.32
N ASP A 225 -2.48 4.62 9.10
CA ASP A 225 -2.21 3.31 8.51
C ASP A 225 -1.36 3.48 7.24
N ILE A 226 -0.25 2.71 7.15
CA ILE A 226 0.68 2.74 6.02
C ILE A 226 0.85 1.32 5.47
N LEU A 227 0.67 1.18 4.16
CA LEU A 227 0.86 -0.06 3.42
C LEU A 227 2.29 -0.10 2.88
N ALA A 228 3.08 -1.13 3.24
CA ALA A 228 4.48 -1.21 2.82
C ALA A 228 4.87 -2.62 2.37
N GLY A 229 5.99 -2.72 1.64
CA GLY A 229 6.62 -3.95 1.14
C GLY A 229 8.01 -4.17 1.72
N HIS A 230 8.99 -4.51 0.85
CA HIS A 230 10.41 -4.56 1.11
C HIS A 230 10.91 -5.70 2.03
N TRP A 231 10.16 -6.03 3.08
CA TRP A 231 10.58 -7.07 4.03
C TRP A 231 10.24 -8.49 3.56
N HIS A 232 9.37 -8.63 2.57
CA HIS A 232 8.88 -9.90 2.06
C HIS A 232 8.18 -10.77 3.12
N ASP A 233 7.59 -10.12 4.13
CA ASP A 233 6.97 -10.82 5.25
C ASP A 233 5.68 -10.11 5.68
N GLY A 234 4.57 -10.85 5.62
CA GLY A 234 3.25 -10.32 5.98
C GLY A 234 3.10 -10.13 7.48
N ARG A 235 3.03 -8.87 7.94
CA ARG A 235 2.80 -8.53 9.34
C ARG A 235 2.13 -7.18 9.51
N VAL A 236 1.49 -6.98 10.66
CA VAL A 236 0.98 -5.68 11.09
C VAL A 236 1.62 -5.34 12.43
N PHE A 237 2.16 -4.13 12.57
CA PHE A 237 2.76 -3.65 13.81
C PHE A 237 2.54 -2.14 13.99
N GLU A 238 2.78 -1.65 15.19
CA GLU A 238 2.70 -0.22 15.52
C GLU A 238 4.09 0.31 15.88
N ALA A 239 4.51 1.37 15.17
CA ALA A 239 5.76 2.08 15.44
C ALA A 239 5.71 3.50 14.87
N GLY A 240 6.47 4.44 15.44
CA GLY A 240 6.52 5.84 14.98
C GLY A 240 5.21 6.62 15.11
N GLY A 241 4.17 6.03 15.69
CA GLY A 241 2.81 6.58 15.77
C GLY A 241 1.92 6.18 14.59
N PHE A 242 2.34 5.19 13.80
CA PHE A 242 1.60 4.61 12.68
C PHE A 242 1.37 3.13 12.89
N ARG A 243 0.36 2.60 12.21
CA ARG A 243 0.16 1.17 12.01
C ARG A 243 0.68 0.80 10.62
N TRP A 244 1.69 -0.04 10.61
CA TRP A 244 2.33 -0.54 9.39
C TRP A 244 1.72 -1.87 8.97
N HIS A 245 1.32 -1.96 7.72
CA HIS A 245 0.77 -3.16 7.08
C HIS A 245 1.77 -3.63 6.04
N MET A 246 2.68 -4.50 6.45
CA MET A 246 3.68 -5.09 5.56
C MET A 246 3.05 -6.19 4.73
N ALA A 247 3.14 -6.12 3.41
CA ALA A 247 2.66 -7.19 2.55
C ALA A 247 3.64 -8.37 2.51
N PRO A 248 3.15 -9.62 2.42
CA PRO A 248 4.00 -10.73 2.02
C PRO A 248 4.43 -10.55 0.56
N ALA A 249 5.64 -10.99 0.22
CA ALA A 249 6.08 -11.02 -1.18
C ALA A 249 5.28 -12.04 -1.99
N THR A 250 5.17 -11.81 -3.30
CA THR A 250 4.65 -12.84 -4.21
C THR A 250 5.74 -13.76 -4.74
N SER A 251 7.00 -13.37 -4.67
CA SER A 251 8.14 -14.00 -5.35
C SER A 251 8.94 -14.94 -4.46
N TRP A 252 9.50 -14.42 -3.37
CA TRP A 252 10.31 -15.16 -2.42
C TRP A 252 10.24 -14.50 -1.03
N SER A 253 10.57 -15.26 0.02
CA SER A 253 10.55 -14.74 1.40
C SER A 253 11.96 -14.53 1.93
N THR A 254 12.19 -13.39 2.58
CA THR A 254 13.46 -13.06 3.25
C THR A 254 13.64 -13.86 4.54
N PHE A 255 12.55 -14.06 5.29
CA PHE A 255 12.59 -14.63 6.65
C PHE A 255 11.84 -15.96 6.76
N GLY A 256 11.57 -16.63 5.63
CA GLY A 256 10.86 -17.90 5.60
C GLY A 256 9.34 -17.80 5.76
N GLY A 257 8.77 -16.60 5.61
CA GLY A 257 7.33 -16.36 5.59
C GLY A 257 6.65 -16.97 4.36
N LYS A 258 5.32 -16.98 4.36
CA LYS A 258 4.53 -17.48 3.24
C LYS A 258 4.39 -16.41 2.17
N LEU A 259 4.37 -16.83 0.90
CA LEU A 259 4.14 -15.96 -0.25
C LEU A 259 2.65 -15.68 -0.42
N GLY A 260 2.30 -14.48 -0.91
CA GLY A 260 0.91 -14.12 -1.11
C GLY A 260 0.69 -12.64 -1.36
N PHE A 261 -0.44 -12.13 -0.88
CA PHE A 261 -0.80 -10.72 -0.92
C PHE A 261 -1.58 -10.33 0.34
N ALA A 262 -1.76 -9.03 0.58
CA ALA A 262 -2.60 -8.55 1.66
C ALA A 262 -3.94 -8.01 1.10
N LEU A 263 -5.03 -8.22 1.86
CA LEU A 263 -6.33 -7.63 1.59
C LEU A 263 -6.72 -6.73 2.77
N HIS A 264 -6.86 -5.44 2.51
CA HIS A 264 -7.23 -4.45 3.51
C HIS A 264 -8.71 -4.09 3.36
N THR A 265 -9.44 -4.13 4.47
CA THR A 265 -10.81 -3.64 4.56
C THR A 265 -10.82 -2.38 5.41
N ILE A 266 -11.24 -1.27 4.82
CA ILE A 266 -11.28 0.04 5.46
C ILE A 266 -12.74 0.42 5.69
N THR A 267 -13.08 0.77 6.93
CA THR A 267 -14.43 1.21 7.33
C THR A 267 -14.50 2.74 7.44
N PRO A 268 -15.70 3.35 7.35
CA PRO A 268 -15.84 4.82 7.41
C PRO A 268 -15.35 5.47 8.71
N ASP A 269 -15.21 4.70 9.79
CA ASP A 269 -14.64 5.16 11.06
C ASP A 269 -13.10 5.16 11.08
N GLY A 270 -12.46 4.80 9.96
CA GLY A 270 -11.02 4.76 9.80
C GLY A 270 -10.35 3.46 10.25
N THR A 271 -11.12 2.44 10.66
CA THR A 271 -10.53 1.15 11.01
C THR A 271 -10.03 0.44 9.76
N VAL A 272 -8.76 0.03 9.75
CA VAL A 272 -8.14 -0.81 8.71
C VAL A 272 -7.91 -2.21 9.26
N LYS A 273 -8.51 -3.21 8.62
CA LYS A 273 -8.28 -4.64 8.91
C LYS A 273 -7.52 -5.26 7.76
N THR A 274 -6.47 -6.03 8.08
CA THR A 274 -5.64 -6.73 7.10
C THR A 274 -5.82 -8.24 7.23
N GLU A 275 -6.11 -8.88 6.11
CA GLU A 275 -6.07 -10.33 5.90
C GLU A 275 -4.88 -10.63 5.00
N PHE A 276 -4.02 -11.57 5.42
CA PHE A 276 -2.98 -12.10 4.53
C PHE A 276 -3.51 -13.34 3.81
N VAL A 277 -3.45 -13.33 2.50
CA VAL A 277 -3.91 -14.40 1.63
C VAL A 277 -2.69 -15.06 0.99
N PHE A 278 -2.45 -16.32 1.35
CA PHE A 278 -1.23 -17.01 0.97
C PHE A 278 -1.43 -17.93 -0.24
N LEU A 279 -0.38 -18.05 -1.05
CA LEU A 279 -0.27 -19.06 -2.09
C LEU A 279 -0.17 -20.46 -1.46
N ASN A 280 -0.88 -21.42 -2.06
CA ASN A 280 -0.84 -22.84 -1.69
C ASN A 280 0.32 -23.54 -2.36
#